data_72629fc382dff93612480a6787990c6e
#
_entry.id   72629fc382dff93612480a6787990c6e
#
_cell.length_a   1.000
_cell.length_b   1.000
_cell.length_c   1.000
_cell.angle_alpha   90.00
_cell.angle_beta   90.00
_cell.angle_gamma   90.00
#
_symmetry.space_group_name_H-M   'P 1'
#
loop_
_entity.id
_entity.type
_entity.pdbx_description
1 polymer ?
#
loop_
_entity_poly.entity_id
_entity_poly.type
_entity_poly.pdbx_seq_one_letter_code
_entity_poly.pdbx_strand_id
1 'polypeptide(L)'
;MVVLQELHNTPYFYQTEVVSVFALAEPIPGPSTDFIGRIAAENEIVLVTSLFEKRAPGLYHNTAVVFEKDGKIAGKYRKMHIPDEPAYYEKFYFTPGDLGFVPIQTSLGKLGVLVCWDQWYPEAARLMALRGAEMLIYPTAIGWESTDNDDEKSRQLNAWIISQRAHAVANGLPVIAVNRVGHEADLSG
;
A
#
# COMPACT_ATOMS: atom_id res chain seq x y z
N MET A 1 11.86 -10.72 5.84
CA MET A 1 10.60 -10.10 5.37
C MET A 1 10.77 -9.61 3.94
N VAL A 2 9.72 -9.77 3.14
CA VAL A 2 9.62 -9.17 1.81
C VAL A 2 8.42 -8.23 1.80
N VAL A 3 8.57 -7.05 1.19
CA VAL A 3 7.49 -6.08 1.00
C VAL A 3 7.38 -5.81 -0.49
N LEU A 4 6.21 -6.02 -1.05
CA LEU A 4 5.90 -5.71 -2.44
C LEU A 4 5.33 -4.29 -2.54
N GLN A 5 5.45 -3.68 -3.72
CA GLN A 5 4.85 -2.38 -3.99
C GLN A 5 3.32 -2.43 -3.93
N GLU A 6 2.68 -1.28 -3.89
CA GLU A 6 1.22 -1.16 -3.95
C GLU A 6 0.68 -1.74 -5.26
N LEU A 7 -0.39 -2.58 -5.15
CA LEU A 7 -1.14 -3.19 -6.26
C LEU A 7 -0.27 -3.82 -7.36
N HIS A 8 0.82 -4.46 -6.93
CA HIS A 8 1.90 -4.98 -7.78
C HIS A 8 1.48 -6.03 -8.81
N ASN A 9 0.31 -6.64 -8.66
CA ASN A 9 -0.19 -7.72 -9.53
C ASN A 9 -0.96 -7.23 -10.76
N THR A 10 -1.04 -5.91 -10.96
CA THR A 10 -1.68 -5.27 -12.12
C THR A 10 -0.83 -4.10 -12.62
N PRO A 11 -0.98 -3.66 -13.90
CA PRO A 11 -0.55 -2.33 -14.30
C PRO A 11 -1.25 -1.27 -13.45
N TYR A 12 -0.67 -0.09 -13.35
CA TYR A 12 -1.25 1.04 -12.61
C TYR A 12 -2.47 1.60 -13.36
N PHE A 13 -3.66 1.16 -12.98
CA PHE A 13 -4.89 1.41 -13.73
C PHE A 13 -5.64 2.69 -13.34
N TYR A 14 -5.29 3.34 -12.23
CA TYR A 14 -6.06 4.52 -11.78
C TYR A 14 -5.69 5.81 -12.51
N GLN A 15 -4.87 5.75 -13.53
CA GLN A 15 -4.67 6.86 -14.45
C GLN A 15 -5.98 7.25 -15.17
N THR A 16 -6.93 6.32 -15.26
CA THR A 16 -8.22 6.48 -15.92
C THR A 16 -9.35 5.85 -15.11
N GLU A 17 -10.60 6.28 -15.35
CA GLU A 17 -11.82 5.74 -14.73
C GLU A 17 -12.49 4.74 -15.67
N VAL A 18 -12.18 3.45 -15.52
CA VAL A 18 -12.65 2.37 -16.42
C VAL A 18 -13.40 1.30 -15.64
N VAL A 19 -14.70 1.17 -15.89
CA VAL A 19 -15.58 0.22 -15.19
C VAL A 19 -15.13 -1.24 -15.33
N SER A 20 -14.59 -1.66 -16.48
CA SER A 20 -14.14 -3.04 -16.68
C SER A 20 -12.99 -3.46 -15.76
N VAL A 21 -12.24 -2.51 -15.21
CA VAL A 21 -11.14 -2.75 -14.27
C VAL A 21 -11.63 -3.38 -12.96
N PHE A 22 -12.87 -3.17 -12.56
CA PHE A 22 -13.45 -3.83 -11.39
C PHE A 22 -13.47 -5.37 -11.50
N ALA A 23 -13.31 -5.92 -12.70
CA ALA A 23 -13.16 -7.35 -12.91
C ALA A 23 -11.83 -7.92 -12.38
N LEU A 24 -10.82 -7.06 -12.13
CA LEU A 24 -9.53 -7.44 -11.54
C LEU A 24 -9.60 -7.62 -10.02
N ALA A 25 -10.67 -7.12 -9.38
CA ALA A 25 -10.82 -7.19 -7.94
C ALA A 25 -11.14 -8.60 -7.46
N GLU A 26 -10.47 -9.06 -6.41
CA GLU A 26 -10.60 -10.38 -5.82
C GLU A 26 -11.08 -10.31 -4.36
N PRO A 27 -11.79 -11.34 -3.86
CA PRO A 27 -12.04 -11.45 -2.42
C PRO A 27 -10.71 -11.67 -1.66
N ILE A 28 -10.69 -11.34 -0.39
CA ILE A 28 -9.60 -11.68 0.54
C ILE A 28 -10.20 -12.51 1.71
N PRO A 29 -9.88 -13.84 1.81
CA PRO A 29 -9.00 -14.65 0.95
C PRO A 29 -9.52 -14.87 -0.47
N GLY A 30 -8.60 -15.11 -1.42
CA GLY A 30 -8.88 -15.35 -2.83
C GLY A 30 -7.63 -15.80 -3.59
N PRO A 31 -7.70 -15.92 -4.92
CA PRO A 31 -6.63 -16.49 -5.74
C PRO A 31 -5.25 -15.87 -5.50
N SER A 32 -5.15 -14.53 -5.46
CA SER A 32 -3.88 -13.85 -5.21
C SER A 32 -3.34 -14.14 -3.81
N THR A 33 -4.20 -14.15 -2.79
CA THR A 33 -3.77 -14.47 -1.42
C THR A 33 -3.34 -15.92 -1.26
N ASP A 34 -3.99 -16.86 -1.96
CA ASP A 34 -3.60 -18.27 -1.96
C ASP A 34 -2.23 -18.48 -2.63
N PHE A 35 -1.98 -17.77 -3.73
CA PHE A 35 -0.70 -17.82 -4.42
C PHE A 35 0.43 -17.23 -3.57
N ILE A 36 0.23 -16.01 -3.04
CA ILE A 36 1.24 -15.30 -2.24
C ILE A 36 1.51 -16.01 -0.91
N GLY A 37 0.46 -16.57 -0.28
CA GLY A 37 0.60 -17.35 0.94
C GLY A 37 1.48 -18.59 0.75
N ARG A 38 1.34 -19.30 -0.39
CA ARG A 38 2.26 -20.41 -0.73
C ARG A 38 3.70 -19.95 -0.86
N ILE A 39 3.94 -18.83 -1.55
CA ILE A 39 5.30 -18.26 -1.68
C ILE A 39 5.88 -17.91 -0.31
N ALA A 40 5.09 -17.32 0.57
CA ALA A 40 5.52 -16.98 1.92
C ALA A 40 5.92 -18.24 2.70
N ALA A 41 5.12 -19.32 2.63
CA ALA A 41 5.39 -20.59 3.28
C ALA A 41 6.61 -21.31 2.70
N GLU A 42 6.71 -21.41 1.38
CA GLU A 42 7.83 -22.09 0.69
C GLU A 42 9.18 -21.43 0.97
N ASN A 43 9.19 -20.12 1.24
CA ASN A 43 10.41 -19.36 1.52
C ASN A 43 10.59 -19.04 3.02
N GLU A 44 9.67 -19.46 3.87
CA GLU A 44 9.66 -19.18 5.32
C GLU A 44 9.81 -17.68 5.65
N ILE A 45 9.10 -16.80 4.90
CA ILE A 45 9.19 -15.35 5.03
C ILE A 45 7.88 -14.72 5.49
N VAL A 46 7.97 -13.66 6.27
CA VAL A 46 6.87 -12.70 6.42
C VAL A 46 6.79 -11.88 5.13
N LEU A 47 5.61 -11.79 4.53
CA LEU A 47 5.41 -11.09 3.26
C LEU A 47 4.28 -10.08 3.39
N VAL A 48 4.53 -8.86 2.90
CA VAL A 48 3.54 -7.77 2.83
C VAL A 48 3.24 -7.49 1.36
N THR A 49 1.97 -7.48 1.01
CA THR A 49 1.45 -7.18 -0.33
C THR A 49 0.31 -6.17 -0.26
N SER A 50 -0.10 -5.63 -1.40
CA SER A 50 -1.29 -4.79 -1.54
C SER A 50 -2.10 -5.27 -2.75
N LEU A 51 -3.41 -5.43 -2.56
CA LEU A 51 -4.31 -6.06 -3.52
C LEU A 51 -5.60 -5.25 -3.70
N PHE A 52 -6.23 -5.39 -4.86
CA PHE A 52 -7.55 -4.86 -5.16
C PHE A 52 -8.62 -5.78 -4.54
N GLU A 53 -9.08 -5.45 -3.33
CA GLU A 53 -10.08 -6.25 -2.59
C GLU A 53 -11.49 -5.97 -3.10
N LYS A 54 -12.20 -7.02 -3.50
CA LYS A 54 -13.67 -7.03 -3.65
C LYS A 54 -14.29 -7.54 -2.36
N ARG A 55 -14.72 -6.64 -1.48
CA ARG A 55 -15.34 -6.99 -0.20
C ARG A 55 -16.78 -7.46 -0.36
N ALA A 56 -17.53 -6.81 -1.25
CA ALA A 56 -18.91 -7.10 -1.58
C ALA A 56 -19.22 -6.52 -2.97
N PRO A 57 -20.36 -6.83 -3.57
CA PRO A 57 -20.82 -6.14 -4.78
C PRO A 57 -20.87 -4.62 -4.56
N GLY A 58 -20.15 -3.86 -5.41
CA GLY A 58 -20.07 -2.41 -5.33
C GLY A 58 -19.19 -1.85 -4.20
N LEU A 59 -18.49 -2.69 -3.44
CA LEU A 59 -17.65 -2.28 -2.34
C LEU A 59 -16.22 -2.84 -2.51
N TYR A 60 -15.27 -1.95 -2.76
CA TYR A 60 -13.90 -2.29 -3.09
C TYR A 60 -12.90 -1.49 -2.26
N HIS A 61 -11.74 -2.08 -1.98
CA HIS A 61 -10.67 -1.43 -1.21
C HIS A 61 -9.30 -1.73 -1.82
N ASN A 62 -8.39 -0.80 -1.63
CA ASN A 62 -6.95 -1.04 -1.73
C ASN A 62 -6.50 -1.62 -0.38
N THR A 63 -6.08 -2.89 -0.36
CA THR A 63 -5.90 -3.63 0.89
C THR A 63 -4.50 -4.23 0.96
N ALA A 64 -3.72 -3.79 1.95
CA ALA A 64 -2.49 -4.48 2.31
C ALA A 64 -2.82 -5.76 3.09
N VAL A 65 -2.14 -6.85 2.73
CA VAL A 65 -2.25 -8.16 3.39
C VAL A 65 -0.88 -8.59 3.87
N VAL A 66 -0.80 -9.05 5.10
CA VAL A 66 0.42 -9.55 5.71
C VAL A 66 0.30 -11.06 5.90
N PHE A 67 1.29 -11.78 5.39
CA PHE A 67 1.42 -13.23 5.54
C PHE A 67 2.50 -13.57 6.55
N GLU A 68 2.25 -14.55 7.39
CA GLU A 68 3.23 -15.16 8.27
C GLU A 68 4.06 -16.21 7.50
N LYS A 69 5.16 -16.65 8.08
CA LYS A 69 6.10 -17.63 7.53
C LYS A 69 5.48 -18.98 7.17
N ASP A 70 4.34 -19.31 7.76
CA ASP A 70 3.56 -20.52 7.45
C ASP A 70 2.55 -20.31 6.30
N GLY A 71 2.57 -19.12 5.69
CA GLY A 71 1.69 -18.74 4.59
C GLY A 71 0.29 -18.28 5.00
N LYS A 72 -0.03 -18.29 6.29
CA LYS A 72 -1.32 -17.80 6.76
C LYS A 72 -1.36 -16.28 6.77
N ILE A 73 -2.53 -15.73 6.53
CA ILE A 73 -2.78 -14.29 6.67
C ILE A 73 -2.69 -13.93 8.16
N ALA A 74 -1.66 -13.16 8.52
CA ALA A 74 -1.49 -12.60 9.86
C ALA A 74 -2.46 -11.44 10.12
N GLY A 75 -2.79 -10.68 9.09
CA GLY A 75 -3.74 -9.57 9.15
C GLY A 75 -3.81 -8.80 7.85
N LYS A 76 -4.69 -7.80 7.84
CA LYS A 76 -4.84 -6.88 6.70
C LYS A 76 -5.15 -5.47 7.16
N TYR A 77 -4.79 -4.51 6.31
CA TYR A 77 -5.12 -3.09 6.45
C TYR A 77 -5.75 -2.59 5.16
N ARG A 78 -6.85 -1.87 5.23
CA ARG A 78 -7.48 -1.19 4.09
C ARG A 78 -7.04 0.26 4.08
N LYS A 79 -6.48 0.72 2.95
CA LYS A 79 -6.00 2.10 2.75
C LYS A 79 -7.08 3.09 3.17
N MET A 80 -6.74 3.97 4.10
CA MET A 80 -7.68 4.93 4.68
C MET A 80 -7.76 6.20 3.83
N HIS A 81 -6.60 6.72 3.40
CA HIS A 81 -6.52 7.96 2.64
C HIS A 81 -6.43 7.63 1.16
N ILE A 82 -7.48 7.94 0.42
CA ILE A 82 -7.62 7.63 -1.00
C ILE A 82 -7.43 8.91 -1.82
N PRO A 83 -6.40 8.99 -2.68
CA PRO A 83 -6.19 10.15 -3.56
C PRO A 83 -7.27 10.27 -4.62
N ASP A 84 -7.45 11.49 -5.11
CA ASP A 84 -8.37 11.84 -6.19
C ASP A 84 -7.86 13.07 -6.91
N GLU A 85 -6.88 12.87 -7.76
CA GLU A 85 -6.20 13.91 -8.53
C GLU A 85 -5.85 13.38 -9.92
N PRO A 86 -5.49 14.22 -10.89
CA PRO A 86 -5.12 13.77 -12.23
C PRO A 86 -4.10 12.64 -12.19
N ALA A 87 -4.33 11.58 -12.98
CA ALA A 87 -3.58 10.34 -13.04
C ALA A 87 -3.60 9.47 -11.75
N TYR A 88 -4.37 9.87 -10.72
CA TYR A 88 -4.54 9.13 -9.46
C TYR A 88 -6.03 9.10 -9.05
N TYR A 89 -6.91 8.63 -9.94
CA TYR A 89 -8.37 8.56 -9.72
C TYR A 89 -8.76 7.36 -8.83
N GLU A 90 -8.10 7.21 -7.69
CA GLU A 90 -8.33 6.07 -6.81
C GLU A 90 -9.74 6.07 -6.18
N LYS A 91 -10.35 7.24 -5.95
CA LYS A 91 -11.72 7.30 -5.39
C LYS A 91 -12.79 6.72 -6.30
N PHE A 92 -12.55 6.64 -7.60
CA PHE A 92 -13.44 5.94 -8.51
C PHE A 92 -13.49 4.44 -8.19
N TYR A 93 -12.37 3.86 -7.76
CA TYR A 93 -12.24 2.42 -7.53
C TYR A 93 -12.42 2.01 -6.07
N PHE A 94 -11.94 2.81 -5.11
CA PHE A 94 -11.78 2.37 -3.74
C PHE A 94 -12.60 3.18 -2.74
N THR A 95 -13.25 2.47 -1.84
CA THR A 95 -13.82 3.03 -0.62
C THR A 95 -12.72 3.15 0.43
N PRO A 96 -12.67 4.25 1.22
CA PRO A 96 -11.77 4.36 2.36
C PRO A 96 -11.85 3.17 3.31
N GLY A 97 -10.71 2.84 3.94
CA GLY A 97 -10.61 1.72 4.86
C GLY A 97 -11.46 1.89 6.12
N ASP A 98 -11.91 0.79 6.68
CA ASP A 98 -12.80 0.73 7.85
C ASP A 98 -12.25 -0.14 9.01
N LEU A 99 -11.00 -0.64 8.88
CA LEU A 99 -10.36 -1.47 9.90
C LEU A 99 -9.62 -0.65 10.97
N GLY A 100 -9.50 0.67 10.76
CA GLY A 100 -8.71 1.56 11.60
C GLY A 100 -7.21 1.31 11.48
N PHE A 101 -6.43 2.01 12.31
CA PHE A 101 -4.96 1.93 12.32
C PHE A 101 -4.52 0.92 13.39
N VAL A 102 -4.57 -0.36 13.09
CA VAL A 102 -4.23 -1.46 14.01
C VAL A 102 -2.99 -2.20 13.52
N PRO A 103 -1.88 -2.20 14.30
CA PRO A 103 -0.70 -2.96 13.94
C PRO A 103 -0.97 -4.46 13.87
N ILE A 104 -0.32 -5.13 12.93
CA ILE A 104 -0.47 -6.56 12.67
C ILE A 104 0.64 -7.33 13.37
N GLN A 105 0.28 -8.28 14.24
CA GLN A 105 1.24 -9.13 14.94
C GLN A 105 1.81 -10.17 13.98
N THR A 106 3.14 -10.28 13.95
CA THR A 106 3.88 -11.29 13.19
C THR A 106 5.02 -11.87 14.04
N SER A 107 5.71 -12.88 13.52
CA SER A 107 6.94 -13.43 14.11
C SER A 107 8.11 -12.41 14.13
N LEU A 108 8.00 -11.31 13.39
CA LEU A 108 9.00 -10.23 13.35
C LEU A 108 8.63 -9.03 14.23
N GLY A 109 7.55 -9.12 15.02
CA GLY A 109 7.01 -8.04 15.82
C GLY A 109 5.71 -7.47 15.26
N LYS A 110 5.27 -6.35 15.81
CA LYS A 110 4.03 -5.65 15.40
C LYS A 110 4.30 -4.69 14.25
N LEU A 111 3.77 -5.01 13.08
CA LEU A 111 3.94 -4.22 11.87
C LEU A 111 2.81 -3.19 11.73
N GLY A 112 3.14 -1.91 11.69
CA GLY A 112 2.23 -0.83 11.34
C GLY A 112 2.17 -0.68 9.82
N VAL A 113 1.30 -1.43 9.16
CA VAL A 113 1.19 -1.40 7.69
C VAL A 113 0.18 -0.34 7.29
N LEU A 114 0.62 0.56 6.44
CA LEU A 114 -0.11 1.66 5.82
C LEU A 114 0.12 1.59 4.30
N VAL A 115 -0.65 2.30 3.49
CA VAL A 115 -0.51 2.21 2.02
C VAL A 115 -0.37 3.58 1.40
N CYS A 116 0.73 3.79 0.67
CA CYS A 116 0.99 4.91 -0.24
C CYS A 116 0.58 6.28 0.33
N TRP A 117 -0.55 6.84 -0.09
CA TRP A 117 -1.00 8.18 0.30
C TRP A 117 -1.21 8.38 1.81
N ASP A 118 -1.40 7.30 2.59
CA ASP A 118 -1.39 7.36 4.06
C ASP A 118 -0.09 7.99 4.60
N GLN A 119 1.02 7.92 3.84
CA GLN A 119 2.31 8.47 4.23
C GLN A 119 2.32 10.00 4.41
N TRP A 120 1.38 10.72 3.81
CA TRP A 120 1.26 12.16 3.94
C TRP A 120 0.53 12.59 5.22
N TYR A 121 -0.08 11.65 5.94
CA TYR A 121 -0.92 11.90 7.12
C TYR A 121 -0.20 11.44 8.39
N PRO A 122 0.38 12.35 9.18
CA PRO A 122 1.13 12.01 10.40
C PRO A 122 0.26 11.30 11.44
N GLU A 123 -1.05 11.50 11.42
CA GLU A 123 -2.02 10.84 12.30
C GLU A 123 -1.99 9.33 12.15
N ALA A 124 -1.89 8.80 10.91
CA ALA A 124 -1.84 7.38 10.63
C ALA A 124 -0.62 6.73 11.28
N ALA A 125 0.57 7.29 11.05
CA ALA A 125 1.82 6.83 11.65
C ALA A 125 1.79 6.89 13.18
N ARG A 126 1.30 8.01 13.74
CA ARG A 126 1.20 8.21 15.18
C ARG A 126 0.24 7.21 15.83
N LEU A 127 -0.90 6.95 15.24
CA LEU A 127 -1.89 6.00 15.78
C LEU A 127 -1.37 4.57 15.75
N MET A 128 -0.63 4.17 14.69
CA MET A 128 0.06 2.88 14.64
C MET A 128 1.11 2.77 15.77
N ALA A 129 1.94 3.79 15.95
CA ALA A 129 2.96 3.83 17.00
C ALA A 129 2.35 3.73 18.40
N LEU A 130 1.31 4.50 18.70
CA LEU A 130 0.61 4.49 20.00
C LEU A 130 -0.07 3.14 20.30
N ARG A 131 -0.37 2.35 19.27
CA ARG A 131 -0.92 1.00 19.41
C ARG A 131 0.14 -0.09 19.43
N GLY A 132 1.41 0.31 19.52
CA GLY A 132 2.54 -0.57 19.72
C GLY A 132 3.13 -1.14 18.44
N ALA A 133 2.99 -0.47 17.29
CA ALA A 133 3.78 -0.81 16.13
C ALA A 133 5.27 -0.67 16.45
N GLU A 134 6.07 -1.63 15.99
CA GLU A 134 7.52 -1.66 16.15
C GLU A 134 8.23 -1.22 14.86
N MET A 135 7.50 -1.14 13.76
CA MET A 135 7.96 -0.74 12.44
C MET A 135 6.79 -0.20 11.63
N LEU A 136 7.01 0.83 10.82
CA LEU A 136 6.03 1.32 9.85
C LEU A 136 6.41 0.87 8.44
N ILE A 137 5.42 0.40 7.67
CA ILE A 137 5.62 -0.14 6.33
C ILE A 137 4.62 0.52 5.37
N TYR A 138 5.12 1.01 4.24
CA TYR A 138 4.34 1.68 3.20
C TYR A 138 4.57 1.05 1.82
N PRO A 139 3.80 0.03 1.39
CA PRO A 139 3.64 -0.28 -0.02
C PRO A 139 3.16 0.97 -0.76
N THR A 140 3.85 1.36 -1.81
CA THR A 140 3.63 2.62 -2.51
C THR A 140 3.71 2.43 -4.02
N ALA A 141 2.97 3.24 -4.78
CA ALA A 141 3.01 3.30 -6.23
C ALA A 141 2.85 4.75 -6.70
N ILE A 142 3.86 5.59 -6.42
CA ILE A 142 3.93 6.97 -6.89
C ILE A 142 5.01 7.12 -7.97
N GLY A 143 4.86 8.13 -8.81
CA GLY A 143 5.81 8.48 -9.85
C GLY A 143 5.80 9.98 -10.09
N TRP A 144 6.63 10.41 -11.02
CA TRP A 144 6.61 11.75 -11.56
C TRP A 144 5.78 11.81 -12.83
N GLU A 145 5.13 12.93 -13.06
CA GLU A 145 4.48 13.20 -14.32
C GLU A 145 5.49 13.43 -15.45
N SER A 146 5.11 13.10 -16.67
CA SER A 146 5.97 13.30 -17.84
C SER A 146 6.31 14.78 -18.08
N THR A 147 5.47 15.68 -17.60
CA THR A 147 5.61 17.14 -17.68
C THR A 147 6.46 17.77 -16.58
N ASP A 148 6.79 17.01 -15.54
CA ASP A 148 7.60 17.50 -14.42
C ASP A 148 9.04 17.79 -14.88
N ASN A 149 9.52 19.00 -14.62
CA ASN A 149 10.93 19.32 -14.77
C ASN A 149 11.78 18.80 -13.60
N ASP A 150 13.11 18.89 -13.71
CA ASP A 150 14.02 18.33 -12.71
C ASP A 150 13.91 19.02 -11.33
N ASP A 151 13.57 20.31 -11.30
CA ASP A 151 13.35 21.04 -10.04
C ASP A 151 12.08 20.53 -9.34
N GLU A 152 11.01 20.30 -10.11
CA GLU A 152 9.77 19.74 -9.59
C GLU A 152 9.98 18.30 -9.06
N LYS A 153 10.63 17.45 -9.85
CA LYS A 153 10.97 16.08 -9.43
C LYS A 153 11.79 16.07 -8.14
N SER A 154 12.76 16.97 -8.04
CA SER A 154 13.59 17.11 -6.83
C SER A 154 12.77 17.56 -5.62
N ARG A 155 11.84 18.51 -5.78
CA ARG A 155 10.94 18.96 -4.70
C ARG A 155 10.03 17.84 -4.21
N GLN A 156 9.40 17.10 -5.14
CA GLN A 156 8.50 16.00 -4.82
C GLN A 156 9.26 14.88 -4.07
N LEU A 157 10.44 14.49 -4.56
CA LEU A 157 11.28 13.47 -3.91
C LEU A 157 11.69 13.92 -2.51
N ASN A 158 12.11 15.17 -2.34
CA ASN A 158 12.50 15.70 -1.05
C ASN A 158 11.31 15.73 -0.07
N ALA A 159 10.12 16.13 -0.50
CA ALA A 159 8.92 16.11 0.32
C ALA A 159 8.61 14.68 0.80
N TRP A 160 8.69 13.70 -0.11
CA TRP A 160 8.48 12.29 0.20
C TRP A 160 9.50 11.76 1.23
N ILE A 161 10.80 12.04 1.03
CA ILE A 161 11.86 11.64 1.95
C ILE A 161 11.68 12.29 3.34
N ILE A 162 11.34 13.58 3.38
CA ILE A 162 11.11 14.31 4.64
C ILE A 162 9.95 13.70 5.40
N SER A 163 8.83 13.38 4.74
CA SER A 163 7.67 12.75 5.37
C SER A 163 8.04 11.41 6.02
N GLN A 164 8.75 10.53 5.31
CA GLN A 164 9.20 9.24 5.85
C GLN A 164 10.13 9.41 7.05
N ARG A 165 11.10 10.32 6.95
CA ARG A 165 12.02 10.63 8.05
C ARG A 165 11.31 11.24 9.25
N ALA A 166 10.33 12.11 9.02
CA ALA A 166 9.54 12.71 10.08
C ALA A 166 8.77 11.65 10.88
N HIS A 167 8.14 10.68 10.19
CA HIS A 167 7.47 9.57 10.87
C HIS A 167 8.45 8.74 11.70
N ALA A 168 9.63 8.43 11.16
CA ALA A 168 10.64 7.65 11.88
C ALA A 168 11.10 8.38 13.15
N VAL A 169 11.48 9.65 13.02
CA VAL A 169 11.99 10.46 14.14
C VAL A 169 10.90 10.73 15.19
N ALA A 170 9.71 11.16 14.73
CA ALA A 170 8.62 11.56 15.64
C ALA A 170 8.03 10.38 16.44
N ASN A 171 8.18 9.14 15.93
CA ASN A 171 7.64 7.94 16.60
C ASN A 171 8.73 7.02 17.16
N GLY A 172 10.01 7.27 16.87
CA GLY A 172 11.11 6.41 17.29
C GLY A 172 11.07 5.01 16.66
N LEU A 173 10.56 4.89 15.42
CA LEU A 173 10.34 3.62 14.73
C LEU A 173 11.08 3.60 13.39
N PRO A 174 11.60 2.43 12.96
CA PRO A 174 12.04 2.26 11.59
C PRO A 174 10.84 2.39 10.62
N VAL A 175 11.09 3.02 9.47
CA VAL A 175 10.13 3.18 8.37
C VAL A 175 10.69 2.52 7.13
N ILE A 176 9.87 1.67 6.50
CA ILE A 176 10.14 1.01 5.24
C ILE A 176 9.10 1.48 4.23
N ALA A 177 9.53 2.19 3.19
CA ALA A 177 8.70 2.55 2.06
C ALA A 177 9.21 1.82 0.81
N VAL A 178 8.32 1.10 0.14
CA VAL A 178 8.63 0.34 -1.07
C VAL A 178 7.82 0.92 -2.21
N ASN A 179 8.50 1.46 -3.20
CA ASN A 179 7.86 2.07 -4.36
C ASN A 179 8.14 1.27 -5.64
N ARG A 180 7.29 1.43 -6.63
CA ARG A 180 7.52 0.92 -7.99
C ARG A 180 8.70 1.63 -8.64
N VAL A 181 9.31 0.99 -9.64
CA VAL A 181 10.37 1.53 -10.48
C VAL A 181 10.06 1.26 -11.95
N GLY A 182 10.63 2.07 -12.84
CA GLY A 182 10.46 1.92 -14.28
C GLY A 182 9.62 3.04 -14.89
N HIS A 183 9.13 2.78 -16.09
CA HIS A 183 8.29 3.70 -16.85
C HIS A 183 6.98 3.01 -17.20
N GLU A 184 5.87 3.67 -16.97
CA GLU A 184 4.56 3.25 -17.44
C GLU A 184 4.07 4.21 -18.52
N ALA A 185 3.51 3.66 -19.57
CA ALA A 185 2.89 4.47 -20.61
C ALA A 185 1.68 5.22 -20.03
N ASP A 186 1.52 6.47 -20.46
CA ASP A 186 0.31 7.22 -20.18
C ASP A 186 -0.88 6.51 -20.84
N LEU A 187 -1.86 6.11 -20.04
CA LEU A 187 -3.08 5.45 -20.50
C LEU A 187 -4.17 6.47 -20.87
N SER A 188 -3.94 7.75 -20.64
CA SER A 188 -4.87 8.83 -20.99
C SER A 188 -4.84 9.24 -22.47
N GLY A 189 -4.02 8.59 -23.28
CA GLY A 189 -4.02 8.47 -24.72
C GLY A 189 -3.67 9.61 -25.55
#